data_161584b60f8ec4d0614c720f545d80d5
#
_entry.id   161584b60f8ec4d0614c720f545d80d5
#
_cell.length_a   1.000
_cell.length_b   1.000
_cell.length_c   1.000
_cell.angle_alpha   90.00
_cell.angle_beta   90.00
_cell.angle_gamma   90.00
#
_symmetry.space_group_name_H-M   'P 1'
#
loop_
_entity.id
_entity.type
_entity.pdbx_description
1 polymer ?
#
loop_
_entity_poly.entity_id
_entity_poly.type
_entity_poly.pdbx_seq_one_letter_code
_entity_poly.pdbx_strand_id
1 'polypeptide(L)'
;ESMLKKNDLGNICHEHLEYYSYDSLKYLFEKNGLKIFRIEENDINGGSYRIFCKKNISRSIVYKEKTSLSEIKKFIQRVELNKKKCLTFLTNATKKKLKIFIYGASTKGNTLLQYYGIGHKLIQFAAERSPEKWGKYTIGSGIKMISENRARKLNPDYFFVMPYSFIKEFIKRERKWLKKGGKFILPHPTFKLINK
;
A
#
# COMPACT_ATOMS: atom_id res chain seq x y z
N GLU A 1 -12.66 -0.65 -9.43
CA GLU A 1 -12.23 0.59 -10.09
C GLU A 1 -11.23 1.37 -9.22
N SER A 2 -11.56 1.70 -7.97
CA SER A 2 -10.70 2.52 -7.09
C SER A 2 -9.29 1.95 -6.94
N MET A 3 -9.13 0.65 -6.71
CA MET A 3 -7.84 -0.02 -6.64
C MET A 3 -6.99 0.18 -7.91
N LEU A 4 -7.62 0.06 -9.09
CA LEU A 4 -6.93 0.26 -10.38
C LEU A 4 -6.51 1.72 -10.55
N LYS A 5 -7.42 2.69 -10.31
CA LYS A 5 -7.14 4.13 -10.42
C LYS A 5 -6.03 4.59 -9.46
N LYS A 6 -6.09 4.12 -8.21
CA LYS A 6 -5.14 4.51 -7.16
C LYS A 6 -3.85 3.68 -7.17
N ASN A 7 -3.71 2.76 -8.10
CA ASN A 7 -2.54 1.89 -8.24
C ASN A 7 -2.21 1.10 -6.96
N ASP A 8 -3.26 0.65 -6.24
CA ASP A 8 -3.12 0.00 -4.94
C ASP A 8 -2.87 -1.51 -5.09
N LEU A 9 -1.63 -1.85 -5.44
CA LEU A 9 -1.15 -3.23 -5.54
C LEU A 9 -1.31 -3.99 -4.21
N GLY A 10 -1.16 -3.31 -3.08
CA GLY A 10 -1.23 -3.94 -1.76
C GLY A 10 -2.56 -4.59 -1.44
N ASN A 11 -3.63 -4.20 -2.13
CA ASN A 11 -4.93 -4.86 -2.01
C ASN A 11 -4.98 -6.26 -2.67
N ILE A 12 -4.01 -6.61 -3.52
CA ILE A 12 -3.93 -7.95 -4.11
C ILE A 12 -3.16 -8.86 -3.13
N CYS A 13 -3.79 -9.23 -2.04
CA CYS A 13 -3.22 -10.04 -0.97
C CYS A 13 -4.09 -11.26 -0.67
N HIS A 14 -3.50 -12.26 0.01
CA HIS A 14 -4.15 -13.52 0.33
C HIS A 14 -5.40 -13.41 1.22
N GLU A 15 -5.52 -12.29 1.96
CA GLU A 15 -6.70 -12.01 2.81
C GLU A 15 -7.92 -11.56 1.99
N HIS A 16 -7.72 -11.10 0.76
CA HIS A 16 -8.76 -10.61 -0.13
C HIS A 16 -9.10 -11.70 -1.16
N LEU A 17 -10.08 -12.53 -0.84
CA LEU A 17 -10.50 -13.65 -1.69
C LEU A 17 -11.23 -13.19 -2.96
N GLU A 18 -11.88 -12.03 -2.91
CA GLU A 18 -12.74 -11.53 -3.99
C GLU A 18 -12.56 -10.02 -4.20
N TYR A 19 -12.81 -9.59 -5.43
CA TYR A 19 -12.78 -8.18 -5.84
C TYR A 19 -14.09 -7.86 -6.56
N TYR A 20 -14.82 -6.88 -6.05
CA TYR A 20 -16.12 -6.51 -6.54
C TYR A 20 -16.08 -5.29 -7.45
N SER A 21 -16.79 -5.39 -8.58
CA SER A 21 -17.28 -4.24 -9.34
C SER A 21 -18.64 -3.82 -8.82
N TYR A 22 -19.12 -2.64 -9.22
CA TYR A 22 -20.49 -2.23 -8.91
C TYR A 22 -21.51 -3.26 -9.40
N ASP A 23 -21.37 -3.75 -10.63
CA ASP A 23 -22.32 -4.69 -11.21
C ASP A 23 -22.36 -6.03 -10.47
N SER A 24 -21.18 -6.54 -10.04
CA SER A 24 -21.13 -7.76 -9.24
C SER A 24 -21.73 -7.56 -7.83
N LEU A 25 -21.51 -6.41 -7.21
CA LEU A 25 -22.13 -6.06 -5.93
C LEU A 25 -23.65 -5.90 -6.09
N LYS A 26 -24.09 -5.19 -7.13
CA LYS A 26 -25.50 -5.04 -7.42
C LYS A 26 -26.19 -6.39 -7.57
N TYR A 27 -25.60 -7.28 -8.38
CA TYR A 27 -26.13 -8.65 -8.54
C TYR A 27 -26.21 -9.38 -7.20
N LEU A 28 -25.16 -9.34 -6.39
CA LEU A 28 -25.11 -10.01 -5.08
C LEU A 28 -26.19 -9.49 -4.14
N PHE A 29 -26.36 -8.17 -4.04
CA PHE A 29 -27.36 -7.57 -3.17
C PHE A 29 -28.79 -7.85 -3.67
N GLU A 30 -29.05 -7.69 -4.96
CA GLU A 30 -30.38 -7.93 -5.54
C GLU A 30 -30.80 -9.40 -5.41
N LYS A 31 -29.87 -10.34 -5.58
CA LYS A 31 -30.12 -11.78 -5.34
C LYS A 31 -30.54 -12.06 -3.89
N ASN A 32 -30.11 -11.21 -2.94
CA ASN A 32 -30.47 -11.33 -1.52
C ASN A 32 -31.57 -10.35 -1.08
N GLY A 33 -32.38 -9.85 -2.01
CA GLY A 33 -33.54 -8.98 -1.74
C GLY A 33 -33.20 -7.56 -1.30
N LEU A 34 -31.93 -7.13 -1.50
CA LEU A 34 -31.46 -5.80 -1.19
C LEU A 34 -31.21 -5.01 -2.48
N LYS A 35 -31.49 -3.71 -2.47
CA LYS A 35 -31.18 -2.82 -3.59
C LYS A 35 -30.37 -1.63 -3.13
N ILE A 36 -29.40 -1.24 -3.96
CA ILE A 36 -28.47 -0.16 -3.68
C ILE A 36 -29.15 1.16 -3.98
N PHE A 37 -29.23 2.07 -3.00
CA PHE A 37 -29.84 3.38 -3.19
C PHE A 37 -28.83 4.55 -3.09
N ARG A 38 -27.62 4.31 -2.56
CA ARG A 38 -26.54 5.30 -2.51
C ARG A 38 -25.18 4.63 -2.47
N ILE A 39 -24.19 5.26 -3.12
CA ILE A 39 -22.77 4.89 -3.07
C ILE A 39 -21.98 6.14 -2.74
N GLU A 40 -21.02 6.00 -1.86
CA GLU A 40 -20.02 7.02 -1.51
C GLU A 40 -18.63 6.46 -1.70
N GLU A 41 -17.77 7.19 -2.40
CA GLU A 41 -16.34 6.91 -2.44
C GLU A 41 -15.64 7.58 -1.26
N ASN A 42 -14.64 6.92 -0.69
CA ASN A 42 -13.79 7.47 0.38
C ASN A 42 -12.35 6.99 0.23
N ASP A 43 -11.44 7.58 1.00
CA ASP A 43 -10.01 7.28 0.95
C ASP A 43 -9.54 6.25 1.99
N ILE A 44 -10.47 5.62 2.70
CA ILE A 44 -10.15 4.61 3.70
C ILE A 44 -9.45 3.43 3.01
N ASN A 45 -8.36 2.96 3.63
CA ASN A 45 -7.53 1.85 3.13
C ASN A 45 -7.01 2.02 1.69
N GLY A 46 -6.83 3.26 1.21
CA GLY A 46 -6.38 3.54 -0.15
C GLY A 46 -7.51 3.70 -1.16
N GLY A 47 -8.76 3.66 -0.72
CA GLY A 47 -9.97 3.86 -1.49
C GLY A 47 -10.97 2.75 -1.33
N SER A 48 -12.18 3.11 -0.93
CA SER A 48 -13.27 2.17 -0.67
C SER A 48 -14.60 2.75 -1.12
N TYR A 49 -15.55 1.87 -1.39
CA TYR A 49 -16.96 2.23 -1.53
C TYR A 49 -17.69 2.00 -0.21
N ARG A 50 -18.52 2.96 0.17
CA ARG A 50 -19.57 2.77 1.16
C ARG A 50 -20.88 2.62 0.41
N ILE A 51 -21.51 1.45 0.52
CA ILE A 51 -22.73 1.11 -0.19
C ILE A 51 -23.88 1.10 0.79
N PHE A 52 -24.95 1.81 0.44
CA PHE A 52 -26.19 1.86 1.22
C PHE A 52 -27.26 1.08 0.50
N CYS A 53 -27.80 0.08 1.18
CA CYS A 53 -28.81 -0.82 0.66
C CYS A 53 -30.06 -0.80 1.53
N LYS A 54 -31.21 -1.09 0.94
CA LYS A 54 -32.44 -1.40 1.68
C LYS A 54 -33.34 -2.34 0.88
N LYS A 55 -34.33 -2.90 1.58
CA LYS A 55 -35.44 -3.67 0.99
C LYS A 55 -36.51 -2.72 0.45
N ASN A 56 -37.45 -3.25 -0.32
CA ASN A 56 -38.69 -2.57 -0.73
C ASN A 56 -38.50 -1.26 -1.50
N ILE A 57 -37.49 -1.16 -2.33
CA ILE A 57 -37.37 -0.13 -3.36
C ILE A 57 -37.42 -0.77 -4.75
N SER A 58 -37.93 -0.03 -5.73
CA SER A 58 -38.20 -0.57 -7.07
C SER A 58 -36.92 -1.06 -7.79
N ARG A 59 -35.82 -0.30 -7.71
CA ARG A 59 -34.56 -0.62 -8.39
C ARG A 59 -33.36 -0.05 -7.68
N SER A 60 -32.18 -0.65 -7.92
CA SER A 60 -30.89 -0.06 -7.53
C SER A 60 -30.57 1.16 -8.40
N ILE A 61 -29.77 2.08 -7.87
CA ILE A 61 -29.23 3.21 -8.65
C ILE A 61 -28.38 2.71 -9.81
N VAL A 62 -28.20 3.56 -10.82
CA VAL A 62 -27.23 3.33 -11.89
C VAL A 62 -25.89 3.97 -11.48
N TYR A 63 -24.84 3.17 -11.47
CA TYR A 63 -23.48 3.64 -11.22
C TYR A 63 -22.54 3.10 -12.30
N LYS A 64 -21.87 3.98 -13.03
CA LYS A 64 -20.98 3.57 -14.12
C LYS A 64 -19.55 3.49 -13.62
N GLU A 65 -19.03 2.30 -13.50
CA GLU A 65 -17.60 2.07 -13.30
C GLU A 65 -16.84 2.08 -14.62
N LYS A 66 -15.59 2.56 -14.54
CA LYS A 66 -14.65 2.47 -15.66
C LYS A 66 -13.69 1.30 -15.45
N THR A 67 -14.22 0.09 -15.37
CA THR A 67 -13.41 -1.12 -15.24
C THR A 67 -13.43 -1.87 -16.57
N SER A 68 -12.30 -1.93 -17.25
CA SER A 68 -12.13 -2.61 -18.53
C SER A 68 -10.77 -3.32 -18.58
N LEU A 69 -10.59 -4.23 -19.53
CA LEU A 69 -9.29 -4.86 -19.78
C LEU A 69 -8.20 -3.81 -20.08
N SER A 70 -8.56 -2.71 -20.76
CA SER A 70 -7.63 -1.60 -21.00
C SER A 70 -7.16 -0.95 -19.69
N GLU A 71 -8.06 -0.69 -18.75
CA GLU A 71 -7.70 -0.11 -17.44
C GLU A 71 -6.86 -1.07 -16.59
N ILE A 72 -7.13 -2.38 -16.66
CA ILE A 72 -6.30 -3.40 -16.02
C ILE A 72 -4.88 -3.41 -16.63
N LYS A 73 -4.76 -3.39 -17.96
CA LYS A 73 -3.46 -3.31 -18.63
C LYS A 73 -2.69 -2.04 -18.24
N LYS A 74 -3.34 -0.89 -18.18
CA LYS A 74 -2.72 0.37 -17.72
C LYS A 74 -2.27 0.30 -16.26
N PHE A 75 -3.06 -0.34 -15.39
CA PHE A 75 -2.68 -0.59 -14.00
C PHE A 75 -1.39 -1.42 -13.93
N ILE A 76 -1.33 -2.55 -14.66
CA ILE A 76 -0.15 -3.41 -14.72
C ILE A 76 1.08 -2.61 -15.17
N GLN A 77 0.94 -1.84 -16.26
CA GLN A 77 2.04 -1.00 -16.78
C GLN A 77 2.56 0.00 -15.73
N ARG A 78 1.65 0.65 -14.99
CA ARG A 78 2.03 1.58 -13.91
C ARG A 78 2.75 0.88 -12.76
N VAL A 79 2.27 -0.31 -12.38
CA VAL A 79 2.89 -1.14 -11.33
C VAL A 79 4.30 -1.55 -11.74
N GLU A 80 4.49 -2.05 -12.97
CA GLU A 80 5.80 -2.45 -13.49
C GLU A 80 6.77 -1.26 -13.59
N LEU A 81 6.30 -0.11 -14.03
CA LEU A 81 7.12 1.11 -14.06
C LEU A 81 7.58 1.52 -12.65
N ASN A 82 6.67 1.47 -11.67
CA ASN A 82 7.00 1.77 -10.27
C ASN A 82 8.00 0.76 -9.70
N LYS A 83 7.81 -0.53 -9.98
CA LYS A 83 8.73 -1.61 -9.61
C LYS A 83 10.12 -1.34 -10.14
N LYS A 84 10.25 -1.06 -11.45
CA LYS A 84 11.54 -0.75 -12.09
C LYS A 84 12.23 0.45 -11.43
N LYS A 85 11.51 1.57 -11.25
CA LYS A 85 12.05 2.78 -10.59
C LYS A 85 12.51 2.49 -9.17
N CYS A 86 11.69 1.75 -8.40
CA CYS A 86 11.97 1.39 -7.02
C CYS A 86 13.23 0.51 -6.92
N LEU A 87 13.30 -0.57 -7.70
CA LEU A 87 14.44 -1.48 -7.69
C LEU A 87 15.74 -0.81 -8.14
N THR A 88 15.70 0.00 -9.20
CA THR A 88 16.86 0.78 -9.65
C THR A 88 17.37 1.69 -8.52
N PHE A 89 16.46 2.39 -7.84
CA PHE A 89 16.83 3.26 -6.72
C PHE A 89 17.45 2.47 -5.56
N LEU A 90 16.79 1.39 -5.11
CA LEU A 90 17.26 0.57 -3.98
C LEU A 90 18.63 -0.06 -4.28
N THR A 91 18.81 -0.60 -5.48
CA THR A 91 20.09 -1.18 -5.91
C THR A 91 21.21 -0.15 -5.89
N ASN A 92 20.97 1.05 -6.41
CA ASN A 92 21.96 2.12 -6.41
C ASN A 92 22.28 2.63 -5.00
N ALA A 93 21.27 2.73 -4.14
CA ALA A 93 21.44 3.13 -2.74
C ALA A 93 22.26 2.08 -1.96
N THR A 94 21.98 0.79 -2.18
CA THR A 94 22.75 -0.33 -1.58
C THR A 94 24.21 -0.33 -2.02
N LYS A 95 24.49 -0.11 -3.31
CA LYS A 95 25.88 0.03 -3.83
C LYS A 95 26.63 1.18 -3.14
N LYS A 96 25.92 2.25 -2.77
CA LYS A 96 26.46 3.39 -2.00
C LYS A 96 26.50 3.15 -0.49
N LYS A 97 26.19 1.93 -0.03
CA LYS A 97 26.14 1.53 1.39
C LYS A 97 25.16 2.38 2.25
N LEU A 98 24.12 2.95 1.63
CA LEU A 98 23.10 3.70 2.32
C LEU A 98 22.18 2.76 3.10
N LYS A 99 21.78 3.20 4.29
CA LYS A 99 20.90 2.43 5.18
C LYS A 99 19.44 2.68 4.80
N ILE A 100 18.75 1.63 4.41
CA ILE A 100 17.34 1.68 4.07
C ILE A 100 16.57 0.76 5.02
N PHE A 101 15.60 1.29 5.74
CA PHE A 101 14.74 0.51 6.62
C PHE A 101 13.29 0.66 6.19
N ILE A 102 12.49 -0.39 6.31
CA ILE A 102 11.04 -0.30 6.18
C ILE A 102 10.48 0.52 7.33
N TYR A 103 9.44 1.30 7.06
CA TYR A 103 8.65 2.01 8.05
C TYR A 103 7.21 1.49 8.04
N GLY A 104 6.87 0.69 9.06
CA GLY A 104 5.60 0.00 9.22
C GLY A 104 5.49 -1.29 8.39
N ALA A 105 5.65 -2.46 9.05
CA ALA A 105 5.51 -3.77 8.41
C ALA A 105 4.02 -4.18 8.36
N SER A 106 3.33 -3.81 7.29
CA SER A 106 1.91 -4.12 7.07
C SER A 106 1.73 -5.33 6.13
N THR A 107 0.58 -6.03 6.24
CA THR A 107 0.22 -7.14 5.33
C THR A 107 0.24 -6.70 3.87
N LYS A 108 -0.42 -5.58 3.55
CA LYS A 108 -0.42 -5.00 2.19
C LYS A 108 0.99 -4.71 1.68
N GLY A 109 1.87 -4.30 2.59
CA GLY A 109 3.26 -4.06 2.28
C GLY A 109 4.03 -5.33 1.93
N ASN A 110 3.75 -6.46 2.58
CA ASN A 110 4.37 -7.73 2.23
C ASN A 110 4.08 -8.15 0.79
N THR A 111 2.85 -7.92 0.30
CA THR A 111 2.50 -8.15 -1.11
C THR A 111 3.42 -7.37 -2.05
N LEU A 112 3.63 -6.09 -1.75
CA LEU A 112 4.52 -5.24 -2.56
C LEU A 112 5.96 -5.73 -2.52
N LEU A 113 6.50 -6.06 -1.33
CA LEU A 113 7.87 -6.57 -1.19
C LEU A 113 8.08 -7.83 -2.00
N GLN A 114 7.16 -8.78 -1.90
CA GLN A 114 7.24 -10.05 -2.63
C GLN A 114 7.12 -9.85 -4.14
N TYR A 115 6.13 -9.05 -4.58
CA TYR A 115 5.95 -8.80 -6.01
C TYR A 115 7.13 -8.04 -6.63
N TYR A 116 7.74 -7.12 -5.89
CA TYR A 116 8.92 -6.38 -6.36
C TYR A 116 10.21 -7.19 -6.21
N GLY A 117 10.22 -8.27 -5.46
CA GLY A 117 11.42 -9.04 -5.16
C GLY A 117 12.37 -8.32 -4.20
N ILE A 118 11.81 -7.51 -3.29
CA ILE A 118 12.58 -6.74 -2.29
C ILE A 118 12.74 -7.58 -1.02
N GLY A 119 13.98 -7.87 -0.63
CA GLY A 119 14.32 -8.62 0.57
C GLY A 119 15.46 -7.98 1.36
N HIS A 120 15.97 -8.73 2.35
CA HIS A 120 17.02 -8.29 3.29
C HIS A 120 18.33 -7.83 2.62
N LYS A 121 18.59 -8.24 1.38
CA LYS A 121 19.76 -7.78 0.61
C LYS A 121 19.67 -6.31 0.18
N LEU A 122 18.47 -5.77 0.04
CA LEU A 122 18.21 -4.39 -0.35
C LEU A 122 17.80 -3.51 0.84
N ILE A 123 17.11 -4.09 1.84
CA ILE A 123 16.59 -3.39 3.00
C ILE A 123 17.01 -4.14 4.26
N GLN A 124 17.71 -3.47 5.19
CA GLN A 124 18.35 -4.13 6.32
C GLN A 124 17.37 -4.49 7.45
N PHE A 125 16.42 -3.60 7.76
CA PHE A 125 15.49 -3.78 8.87
C PHE A 125 14.09 -3.24 8.53
N ALA A 126 13.10 -3.69 9.30
CA ALA A 126 11.76 -3.12 9.28
C ALA A 126 11.45 -2.51 10.67
N ALA A 127 11.24 -1.19 10.72
CA ALA A 127 10.81 -0.49 11.91
C ALA A 127 9.31 -0.74 12.15
N GLU A 128 8.97 -1.29 13.31
CA GLU A 128 7.61 -1.70 13.67
C GLU A 128 7.24 -1.19 15.07
N ARG A 129 5.98 -0.77 15.24
CA ARG A 129 5.46 -0.29 16.53
C ARG A 129 5.08 -1.42 17.47
N SER A 130 4.55 -2.50 16.92
CA SER A 130 3.98 -3.62 17.66
C SER A 130 5.09 -4.49 18.28
N PRO A 131 5.23 -4.54 19.63
CA PRO A 131 6.30 -5.27 20.29
C PRO A 131 6.31 -6.77 19.97
N GLU A 132 5.14 -7.37 19.78
CA GLU A 132 5.01 -8.78 19.44
C GLU A 132 5.64 -9.17 18.09
N LYS A 133 5.93 -8.18 17.22
CA LYS A 133 6.59 -8.40 15.94
C LYS A 133 8.12 -8.27 16.01
N TRP A 134 8.65 -7.67 17.06
CA TRP A 134 10.10 -7.44 17.16
C TRP A 134 10.88 -8.75 17.24
N GLY A 135 12.00 -8.79 16.53
CA GLY A 135 12.82 -9.99 16.40
C GLY A 135 12.34 -10.98 15.34
N LYS A 136 11.07 -10.89 14.90
CA LYS A 136 10.51 -11.70 13.81
C LYS A 136 10.92 -11.13 12.44
N TYR A 137 10.54 -11.82 11.38
CA TYR A 137 10.90 -11.46 10.01
C TYR A 137 9.63 -11.20 9.17
N THR A 138 9.74 -10.34 8.17
CA THR A 138 8.69 -10.15 7.18
C THR A 138 8.52 -11.41 6.33
N ILE A 139 7.26 -11.80 6.09
CA ILE A 139 6.93 -13.03 5.37
C ILE A 139 7.40 -12.92 3.90
N GLY A 140 8.09 -13.95 3.43
CA GLY A 140 8.57 -14.07 2.04
C GLY A 140 9.76 -13.17 1.68
N SER A 141 10.00 -12.07 2.41
CA SER A 141 11.11 -11.13 2.13
C SER A 141 12.26 -11.21 3.14
N GLY A 142 12.05 -11.85 4.30
CA GLY A 142 13.10 -12.17 5.28
C GLY A 142 13.74 -10.94 5.94
N ILE A 143 13.05 -9.81 6.04
CA ILE A 143 13.57 -8.58 6.64
C ILE A 143 13.26 -8.57 8.13
N LYS A 144 14.27 -8.45 8.99
CA LYS A 144 14.12 -8.48 10.44
C LYS A 144 13.37 -7.24 10.96
N MET A 145 12.36 -7.46 11.78
CA MET A 145 11.59 -6.40 12.42
C MET A 145 12.25 -5.97 13.72
N ILE A 146 12.39 -4.67 13.91
CA ILE A 146 12.95 -4.01 15.10
C ILE A 146 12.02 -2.89 15.57
N SER A 147 12.18 -2.44 16.81
CA SER A 147 11.42 -1.30 17.30
C SER A 147 11.75 -0.02 16.54
N GLU A 148 10.79 0.89 16.39
CA GLU A 148 11.03 2.22 15.80
C GLU A 148 12.14 2.97 16.52
N ASN A 149 12.24 2.85 17.86
CA ASN A 149 13.29 3.49 18.64
C ASN A 149 14.67 2.94 18.27
N ARG A 150 14.81 1.62 18.10
CA ARG A 150 16.07 1.02 17.63
C ARG A 150 16.38 1.47 16.21
N ALA A 151 15.41 1.53 15.33
CA ALA A 151 15.59 2.01 13.96
C ALA A 151 16.11 3.44 13.93
N ARG A 152 15.54 4.36 14.76
CA ARG A 152 16.01 5.74 14.87
C ARG A 152 17.44 5.86 15.39
N LYS A 153 17.81 5.03 16.39
CA LYS A 153 19.21 5.00 16.90
C LYS A 153 20.21 4.55 15.84
N LEU A 154 19.80 3.65 14.92
CA LEU A 154 20.64 3.20 13.81
C LEU A 154 20.76 4.24 12.69
N ASN A 155 19.98 5.30 12.76
CA ASN A 155 19.95 6.46 11.87
C ASN A 155 19.98 6.09 10.38
N PRO A 156 18.88 5.52 9.82
CA PRO A 156 18.84 5.20 8.41
C PRO A 156 18.82 6.45 7.54
N ASP A 157 19.38 6.33 6.32
CA ASP A 157 19.31 7.37 5.30
C ASP A 157 17.91 7.48 4.71
N TYR A 158 17.23 6.33 4.61
CA TYR A 158 15.90 6.22 4.05
C TYR A 158 14.97 5.37 4.90
N PHE A 159 13.72 5.83 5.02
CA PHE A 159 12.60 4.99 5.44
C PHE A 159 11.72 4.65 4.24
N PHE A 160 11.63 3.37 3.93
CA PHE A 160 10.76 2.80 2.90
C PHE A 160 9.36 2.58 3.47
N VAL A 161 8.42 3.43 3.08
CA VAL A 161 7.08 3.50 3.69
C VAL A 161 6.15 2.49 3.04
N MET A 162 5.69 1.51 3.83
CA MET A 162 4.73 0.52 3.38
C MET A 162 3.28 1.01 3.47
N PRO A 163 2.79 1.52 4.62
CA PRO A 163 1.43 2.05 4.74
C PRO A 163 1.39 3.52 4.29
N TYR A 164 1.47 3.76 2.97
CA TYR A 164 1.58 5.09 2.38
C TYR A 164 0.44 6.06 2.74
N SER A 165 -0.75 5.55 3.06
CA SER A 165 -1.89 6.37 3.47
C SER A 165 -1.62 7.18 4.74
N PHE A 166 -0.68 6.75 5.58
CA PHE A 166 -0.27 7.44 6.80
C PHE A 166 0.93 8.37 6.62
N ILE A 167 1.36 8.64 5.39
CA ILE A 167 2.59 9.42 5.14
C ILE A 167 2.58 10.79 5.79
N LYS A 168 1.43 11.48 5.84
CA LYS A 168 1.31 12.81 6.50
C LYS A 168 1.61 12.72 8.00
N GLU A 169 1.12 11.65 8.66
CA GLU A 169 1.41 11.39 10.07
C GLU A 169 2.90 11.07 10.27
N PHE A 170 3.48 10.25 9.39
CA PHE A 170 4.90 9.87 9.48
C PHE A 170 5.83 11.07 9.28
N ILE A 171 5.55 11.96 8.36
CA ILE A 171 6.28 13.23 8.18
C ILE A 171 6.26 14.06 9.47
N LYS A 172 5.09 14.18 10.11
CA LYS A 172 4.96 14.91 11.38
C LYS A 172 5.77 14.24 12.50
N ARG A 173 5.68 12.90 12.60
CA ARG A 173 6.34 12.11 13.64
C ARG A 173 7.86 12.07 13.50
N GLU A 174 8.38 11.98 12.28
CA GLU A 174 9.80 11.88 11.98
C GLU A 174 10.44 13.23 11.58
N ARG A 175 9.81 14.36 11.94
CA ARG A 175 10.28 15.71 11.56
C ARG A 175 11.74 15.98 11.95
N LYS A 176 12.19 15.49 13.11
CA LYS A 176 13.58 15.66 13.55
C LYS A 176 14.58 14.89 12.67
N TRP A 177 14.23 13.69 12.26
CA TRP A 177 15.05 12.86 11.38
C TRP A 177 15.07 13.42 9.94
N LEU A 178 13.95 13.88 9.41
CA LEU A 178 13.88 14.57 8.12
C LEU A 178 14.76 15.84 8.09
N LYS A 179 14.74 16.65 9.15
CA LYS A 179 15.61 17.84 9.28
C LYS A 179 17.11 17.51 9.26
N LYS A 180 17.49 16.29 9.65
CA LYS A 180 18.87 15.78 9.61
C LYS A 180 19.26 15.18 8.25
N GLY A 181 18.40 15.31 7.23
CA GLY A 181 18.65 14.81 5.86
C GLY A 181 18.04 13.44 5.54
N GLY A 182 17.33 12.82 6.48
CA GLY A 182 16.58 11.60 6.22
C GLY A 182 15.50 11.79 5.16
N LYS A 183 15.14 10.74 4.43
CA LYS A 183 14.15 10.80 3.35
C LYS A 183 13.21 9.60 3.39
N PHE A 184 11.93 9.82 3.12
CA PHE A 184 11.01 8.73 2.88
C PHE A 184 11.03 8.30 1.41
N ILE A 185 10.95 6.99 1.20
CA ILE A 185 10.68 6.36 -0.09
C ILE A 185 9.23 5.89 -0.09
N LEU A 186 8.41 6.41 -0.98
CA LEU A 186 7.09 5.86 -1.27
C LEU A 186 7.21 4.96 -2.50
N PRO A 187 7.08 3.62 -2.35
CA PRO A 187 7.15 2.71 -3.49
C PRO A 187 5.88 2.70 -4.34
N HIS A 188 4.76 3.10 -3.76
CA HIS A 188 3.44 3.14 -4.39
C HIS A 188 2.55 4.20 -3.71
N PRO A 189 1.44 4.64 -4.29
CA PRO A 189 0.91 4.32 -5.62
C PRO A 189 1.80 4.80 -6.78
N THR A 190 2.70 5.74 -6.53
CA THR A 190 3.73 6.22 -7.46
C THR A 190 5.05 6.33 -6.70
N PHE A 191 6.12 5.82 -7.28
CA PHE A 191 7.46 5.95 -6.70
C PHE A 191 7.84 7.41 -6.49
N LYS A 192 8.10 7.79 -5.24
CA LYS A 192 8.48 9.16 -4.85
C LYS A 192 9.47 9.13 -3.70
N LEU A 193 10.36 10.15 -3.68
CA LEU A 193 11.17 10.51 -2.54
C LEU A 193 10.57 11.74 -1.86
N ILE A 194 10.47 11.70 -0.53
CA ILE A 194 9.96 12.81 0.27
C ILE A 194 11.05 13.20 1.26
N ASN A 195 11.46 14.46 1.25
CA ASN A 195 12.53 15.05 2.06
C ASN A 195 12.08 16.25 2.91
N LYS A 196 10.80 16.60 2.88
CA LYS A 196 10.17 17.63 3.75
C LYS A 196 8.66 17.38 3.86
#